data_e877d47f50c905e8f147a7e24fe11ec5
#
_entry.id   e877d47f50c905e8f147a7e24fe11ec5
#
_cell.length_a   1.000
_cell.length_b   1.000
_cell.length_c   1.000
_cell.angle_alpha   90.00
_cell.angle_beta   90.00
_cell.angle_gamma   90.00
#
_symmetry.space_group_name_H-M   'P 1'
#
loop_
_entity.id
_entity.type
_entity.pdbx_description
1 polymer ?
#
loop_
_entity_poly.entity_id
_entity_poly.type
_entity_poly.pdbx_seq_one_letter_code
_entity_poly.pdbx_strand_id
1 'polypeptide(L)'
;MSIRHGKKFYYQILLDPNRSELFRELANKKGCKATGLIRELVYEELEKTTPKHIYQMALAKDKAIWRETISNRISSRKNNKKNTS
;
A
#
# COMPACT_ATOMS: atom_id res chain seq x y z
N MET A 1 -11.25 12.39 1.31
CA MET A 1 -11.50 12.13 -0.10
C MET A 1 -10.41 11.23 -0.68
N SER A 2 -10.78 10.26 -1.46
CA SER A 2 -9.82 9.31 -1.99
C SER A 2 -9.68 9.47 -3.51
N ILE A 3 -8.45 9.38 -3.99
CA ILE A 3 -8.12 9.44 -5.40
C ILE A 3 -7.43 8.14 -5.77
N ARG A 4 -7.89 7.55 -6.85
CA ARG A 4 -7.30 6.29 -7.31
C ARG A 4 -5.95 6.56 -7.95
N HIS A 5 -4.95 5.80 -7.55
CA HIS A 5 -3.60 5.90 -8.10
C HIS A 5 -3.18 4.51 -8.57
N GLY A 6 -3.30 4.27 -9.89
CA GLY A 6 -3.15 2.94 -10.42
C GLY A 6 -4.27 2.06 -9.88
N LYS A 7 -3.93 0.93 -9.28
CA LYS A 7 -4.90 0.03 -8.64
C LYS A 7 -5.01 0.28 -7.15
N LYS A 8 -4.37 1.34 -6.65
CA LYS A 8 -4.44 1.73 -5.24
C LYS A 8 -5.18 3.04 -5.13
N PHE A 9 -5.68 3.30 -3.93
CA PHE A 9 -6.36 4.55 -3.65
C PHE A 9 -5.41 5.48 -2.90
N TYR A 10 -5.45 6.74 -3.28
CA TYR A 10 -4.63 7.78 -2.66
C TYR A 10 -5.49 8.55 -1.66
N TYR A 11 -5.01 8.64 -0.43
CA TYR A 11 -5.67 9.40 0.62
C TYR A 11 -4.76 10.52 1.07
N GLN A 12 -5.29 11.73 1.16
CA GLN A 12 -4.55 12.87 1.66
C GLN A 12 -5.01 13.15 3.08
N ILE A 13 -4.07 13.13 4.02
CA ILE A 13 -4.36 13.40 5.42
C ILE A 13 -3.43 14.51 5.92
N LEU A 14 -3.93 15.27 6.87
CA LEU A 14 -3.17 16.34 7.50
C LEU A 14 -3.09 16.05 8.99
N LEU A 15 -1.90 16.24 9.55
CA LEU A 15 -1.69 16.09 11.00
C LEU A 15 -1.30 17.44 11.56
N ASP A 16 -1.68 17.67 12.81
CA ASP A 16 -1.27 18.89 13.49
C ASP A 16 0.24 18.91 13.70
N PRO A 17 0.86 20.10 13.67
CA PRO A 17 2.33 20.18 13.62
C PRO A 17 3.05 19.43 14.73
N ASN A 18 2.62 19.59 15.96
CA ASN A 18 3.33 18.99 17.08
C ASN A 18 3.16 17.47 17.12
N ARG A 19 1.97 16.98 16.84
CA ARG A 19 1.73 15.53 16.78
C ARG A 19 2.39 14.91 15.56
N SER A 20 2.46 15.67 14.47
CA SER A 20 3.17 15.21 13.27
C SER A 20 4.65 15.00 13.57
N GLU A 21 5.24 15.89 14.36
CA GLU A 21 6.64 15.79 14.75
C GLU A 21 6.89 14.53 15.58
N LEU A 22 6.01 14.25 16.53
CA LEU A 22 6.10 13.03 17.31
C LEU A 22 5.98 11.78 16.45
N PHE A 23 5.09 11.83 15.47
CA PHE A 23 4.89 10.71 14.56
C PHE A 23 6.13 10.48 13.69
N ARG A 24 6.76 11.55 13.23
CA ARG A 24 7.96 11.46 12.42
C ARG A 24 9.10 10.84 13.22
N GLU A 25 9.23 11.23 14.48
CA GLU A 25 10.24 10.64 15.37
C GLU A 25 10.00 9.15 15.57
N LEU A 26 8.74 8.77 15.71
CA LEU A 26 8.37 7.36 15.85
C LEU A 26 8.76 6.57 14.60
N ALA A 27 8.49 7.11 13.43
CA ALA A 27 8.85 6.46 12.18
C ALA A 27 10.36 6.29 12.07
N ASN A 28 11.12 7.32 12.43
CA ASN A 28 12.58 7.24 12.44
C ASN A 28 13.08 6.16 13.37
N LYS A 29 12.49 6.07 14.55
CA LYS A 29 12.84 5.05 15.53
C LYS A 29 12.62 3.66 14.99
N LYS A 30 11.55 3.47 14.25
CA LYS A 30 11.21 2.17 13.66
C LYS A 30 12.00 1.90 12.37
N GLY A 31 12.72 2.89 11.88
CA GLY A 31 13.51 2.74 10.67
C GLY A 31 12.67 2.70 9.40
N CYS A 32 11.54 3.36 9.39
CA CYS A 32 10.66 3.37 8.23
C CYS A 32 10.21 4.79 7.90
N LYS A 33 9.62 4.96 6.72
CA LYS A 33 9.09 6.25 6.32
C LYS A 33 7.74 6.48 6.99
N ALA A 34 7.40 7.75 7.22
CA ALA A 34 6.14 8.11 7.85
C ALA A 34 4.93 7.55 7.08
N THR A 35 4.98 7.63 5.74
CA THR A 35 3.88 7.12 4.92
C THR A 35 3.73 5.60 5.04
N GLY A 36 4.85 4.89 5.14
CA GLY A 36 4.82 3.45 5.35
C GLY A 36 4.24 3.08 6.70
N LEU A 37 4.59 3.85 7.73
CA LEU A 37 4.06 3.63 9.06
C LEU A 37 2.56 3.88 9.12
N ILE A 38 2.08 4.91 8.42
CA ILE A 38 0.64 5.17 8.34
C ILE A 38 -0.10 3.97 7.75
N ARG A 39 0.44 3.43 6.65
CA ARG A 39 -0.16 2.26 6.00
C ARG A 39 -0.21 1.07 6.95
N GLU A 40 0.88 0.82 7.67
CA GLU A 40 0.94 -0.26 8.64
C GLU A 40 -0.13 -0.12 9.72
N LEU A 41 -0.25 1.09 10.26
CA LEU A 41 -1.22 1.34 11.31
C LEU A 41 -2.66 1.15 10.84
N VAL A 42 -2.94 1.57 9.60
CA VAL A 42 -4.26 1.37 9.02
C VAL A 42 -4.56 -0.12 8.88
N TYR A 43 -3.60 -0.87 8.37
CA TYR A 43 -3.79 -2.32 8.18
C TYR A 43 -3.93 -3.05 9.51
N GLU A 44 -3.15 -2.67 10.52
CA GLU A 44 -3.29 -3.24 11.86
C GLU A 44 -4.69 -3.01 12.43
N GLU A 45 -5.19 -1.80 12.28
CA GLU A 45 -6.51 -1.47 12.81
C GLU A 45 -7.59 -2.23 12.06
N LEU A 46 -7.47 -2.36 10.75
CA LEU A 46 -8.42 -3.13 9.95
C LEU A 46 -8.43 -4.60 10.37
N GLU A 47 -7.25 -5.15 10.62
CA GLU A 47 -7.14 -6.55 11.04
C GLU A 47 -7.81 -6.78 12.38
N LYS A 48 -7.71 -5.82 13.29
CA LYS A 48 -8.32 -5.92 14.62
C LYS A 48 -9.83 -5.78 14.58
N THR A 49 -10.34 -4.88 13.74
CA THR A 49 -11.77 -4.49 13.80
C THR A 49 -12.64 -5.16 12.75
N THR A 50 -12.02 -5.68 11.68
CA THR A 50 -12.77 -6.35 10.60
C THR A 50 -12.92 -7.83 10.93
N PRO A 51 -14.07 -8.44 10.67
CA PRO A 51 -14.21 -9.90 10.85
C PRO A 51 -13.10 -10.62 10.09
N LYS A 52 -12.53 -11.64 10.71
CA LYS A 52 -11.37 -12.33 10.19
C LYS A 52 -11.55 -12.81 8.75
N HIS A 53 -12.67 -13.45 8.45
CA HIS A 53 -12.90 -13.97 7.11
C HIS A 53 -13.01 -12.87 6.05
N ILE A 54 -13.57 -11.72 6.42
CA ILE A 54 -13.71 -10.59 5.51
C ILE A 54 -12.33 -9.99 5.23
N TYR A 55 -11.53 -9.81 6.28
CA TYR A 55 -10.18 -9.27 6.13
C TYR A 55 -9.31 -10.20 5.26
N GLN A 56 -9.41 -11.51 5.50
CA GLN A 56 -8.62 -12.49 4.74
C GLN A 56 -9.02 -12.51 3.27
N MET A 57 -10.30 -12.34 2.98
CA MET A 57 -10.77 -12.25 1.59
C MET A 57 -10.22 -11.00 0.91
N ALA A 58 -10.24 -9.86 1.60
CA ALA A 58 -9.69 -8.62 1.06
C ALA A 58 -8.20 -8.76 0.79
N LEU A 59 -7.48 -9.34 1.73
CA LEU A 59 -6.04 -9.58 1.60
C LEU A 59 -5.74 -10.47 0.39
N ALA A 60 -6.51 -11.52 0.21
CA ALA A 60 -6.33 -12.44 -0.91
C ALA A 60 -6.59 -11.73 -2.25
N LYS A 61 -7.61 -10.89 -2.30
CA LYS A 61 -7.92 -10.11 -3.50
C LYS A 61 -6.81 -9.13 -3.83
N ASP A 62 -6.26 -8.49 -2.81
CA ASP A 62 -5.14 -7.55 -3.01
C ASP A 62 -3.91 -8.27 -3.53
N LYS A 63 -3.61 -9.43 -2.99
CA LYS A 63 -2.48 -10.24 -3.46
C LYS A 63 -2.67 -10.68 -4.91
N ALA A 64 -3.90 -11.01 -5.29
CA ALA A 64 -4.20 -11.39 -6.67
C ALA A 64 -3.96 -10.23 -7.62
N ILE A 65 -4.39 -9.02 -7.24
CA ILE A 65 -4.16 -7.82 -8.04
C ILE A 65 -2.65 -7.57 -8.20
N TRP A 66 -1.92 -7.72 -7.11
CA TRP A 66 -0.47 -7.53 -7.12
C TRP A 66 0.21 -8.50 -8.08
N ARG A 67 -0.16 -9.79 -8.02
CA ARG A 67 0.39 -10.81 -8.92
C ARG A 67 0.08 -10.51 -10.37
N GLU A 68 -1.15 -10.09 -10.65
CA GLU A 68 -1.56 -9.72 -11.99
C GLU A 68 -0.73 -8.56 -12.52
N THR A 69 -0.51 -7.55 -11.69
CA THR A 69 0.29 -6.39 -12.07
C THR A 69 1.72 -6.78 -12.42
N ILE A 70 2.33 -7.64 -11.61
CA ILE A 70 3.69 -8.11 -11.87
C ILE A 70 3.74 -8.94 -13.14
N SER A 71 2.79 -9.84 -13.33
CA SER A 71 2.72 -10.69 -14.50
C SER A 71 2.61 -9.85 -15.78
N ASN A 72 1.77 -8.84 -15.76
CA ASN A 72 1.60 -7.95 -16.90
C ASN A 72 2.89 -7.18 -17.22
N ARG A 73 3.61 -6.74 -16.20
CA ARG A 73 4.90 -6.07 -16.40
C ARG A 73 5.90 -6.98 -17.07
N ILE A 74 6.00 -8.22 -16.60
CA ILE A 74 6.93 -9.19 -17.15
C ILE A 74 6.58 -9.50 -18.59
N SER A 75 5.30 -9.69 -18.89
CA SER A 75 4.83 -9.95 -20.25
C SER A 75 5.16 -8.79 -21.18
N SER A 76 4.94 -7.57 -20.72
CA SER A 76 5.26 -6.38 -21.51
C SER A 76 6.75 -6.29 -21.82
N ARG A 77 7.58 -6.59 -20.84
CA ARG A 77 9.03 -6.58 -21.06
C ARG A 77 9.46 -7.61 -22.09
N LYS A 78 8.91 -8.80 -22.02
CA LYS A 78 9.22 -9.87 -22.98
C LYS A 78 8.82 -9.46 -24.38
N ASN A 79 7.64 -8.90 -24.52
CA ASN A 79 7.15 -8.44 -25.81
C ASN A 79 8.02 -7.34 -26.37
N ASN A 80 8.46 -6.40 -25.54
CA ASN A 80 9.35 -5.33 -25.98
C ASN A 80 10.67 -5.87 -26.46
N LYS A 81 11.23 -6.86 -25.77
CA LYS A 81 12.48 -7.49 -26.18
C LYS A 81 12.33 -8.17 -27.52
N LYS A 82 11.23 -8.86 -27.73
CA LYS A 82 10.97 -9.52 -29.01
C LYS A 82 10.89 -8.50 -30.14
N ASN A 83 10.26 -7.37 -29.88
CA ASN A 83 10.09 -6.34 -30.90
C ASN A 83 11.40 -5.65 -31.24
N THR A 84 12.34 -5.61 -30.32
CA THR A 84 13.63 -4.96 -30.56
C THR A 84 14.68 -5.89 -31.13
N SER A 85 14.44 -7.16 -31.10
CA SER A 85 15.40 -8.15 -31.60
C SER A 85 15.11 -8.57 -33.06
#